data_80468521d64c24674e31e977033909c5
#
_entry.id   80468521d64c24674e31e977033909c5
#
_cell.length_a   1.000
_cell.length_b   1.000
_cell.length_c   1.000
_cell.angle_alpha   90.00
_cell.angle_beta   90.00
_cell.angle_gamma   90.00
#
_symmetry.space_group_name_H-M   'P 1'
#
loop_
_entity.id
_entity.type
_entity.pdbx_description
1 polymer ?
#
loop_
_entity_poly.entity_id
_entity_poly.type
_entity_poly.pdbx_seq_one_letter_code
_entity_poly.pdbx_strand_id
1 'polypeptide(L)'
;MFARPFHAAAKRTSDATMRLASRQQRMLLSTPRFHCGVVRSSISSYVRAASPGSVARRALPASSTASVSSPSFAVPSQLRSTGRVNPVRTATTMSDSTEFYEAVVVGGGPAGITVVGNLLEQKVEPILWVDNEFNGGRVNRCYREVPSNTKVALFIDYATALAPFRKIVSNTPSRSRWEEPSESDGVAVSGKPDKLQDLRSLDPVKGCQLSHAADMLLMLTEGLRKTAGVFAKKVQVTEATLDEASQKWTINLTSTTPSETDSTPIVTNRLIMCTGSSPNNSPLPVTIPSLHNLDLDCALSPSLLSTALSPLGPTTIAVIGASHSAILVLMNLYNLARTSKPDLRIKWFTRHPLRYAEQRDGWILRDNTGLKGAAAEWARNNLEPDTLPDSDVSKYLIKVAYEAGAEKETYERHLQGVGFYVQAIGYSRDPIPALKTSEGRAIEPVFDHENGHFAYSGGGGGDELQKLPGLFGAGIAWPARVVDPEGNVEYAVGFFKFMKHIKKVVGSWI
;
A
#
# COMPACT_ATOMS: atom_id res chain seq x y z
N MET A 1 -36.42 43.27 31.61
CA MET A 1 -35.60 43.43 32.84
C MET A 1 -34.70 42.23 32.96
N PHE A 2 -33.38 42.48 32.98
CA PHE A 2 -32.24 41.59 33.34
C PHE A 2 -31.82 40.46 32.38
N ALA A 3 -30.89 40.78 31.54
CA ALA A 3 -29.87 39.88 30.97
C ALA A 3 -28.78 39.57 32.03
N ARG A 4 -28.18 38.38 31.98
CA ARG A 4 -26.78 38.15 32.35
C ARG A 4 -26.21 36.90 31.65
N PRO A 5 -24.90 36.86 31.33
CA PRO A 5 -24.33 36.02 30.29
C PRO A 5 -23.64 34.78 30.87
N PHE A 6 -23.64 33.70 30.10
CA PHE A 6 -22.74 32.54 30.32
C PHE A 6 -21.59 32.59 29.32
N HIS A 7 -20.44 33.04 29.77
CA HIS A 7 -19.15 32.82 29.14
C HIS A 7 -18.22 32.27 30.23
N ALA A 8 -17.76 31.02 30.07
CA ALA A 8 -16.51 30.47 30.59
C ALA A 8 -16.63 28.95 30.88
N ALA A 9 -16.56 28.09 29.88
CA ALA A 9 -16.29 26.64 30.07
C ALA A 9 -15.67 25.93 28.86
N ALA A 10 -15.11 26.62 27.85
CA ALA A 10 -14.65 25.99 26.62
C ALA A 10 -13.12 25.90 26.44
N LYS A 11 -12.30 26.12 27.47
CA LYS A 11 -10.83 26.18 27.34
C LYS A 11 -10.02 25.08 28.05
N ARG A 12 -10.64 24.04 28.62
CA ARG A 12 -9.88 23.00 29.38
C ARG A 12 -9.92 21.58 28.78
N THR A 13 -10.58 21.33 27.66
CA THR A 13 -10.66 19.98 27.04
C THR A 13 -9.70 19.77 25.87
N SER A 14 -9.03 20.83 25.38
CA SER A 14 -8.10 20.75 24.24
C SER A 14 -6.74 20.13 24.60
N ASP A 15 -6.23 20.36 25.83
CA ASP A 15 -4.86 19.96 26.20
C ASP A 15 -4.71 18.48 26.59
N ALA A 16 -5.78 17.82 26.99
CA ALA A 16 -5.72 16.39 27.38
C ALA A 16 -5.63 15.47 26.17
N THR A 17 -6.25 15.83 25.05
CA THR A 17 -6.30 15.02 23.83
C THR A 17 -4.99 15.05 23.05
N MET A 18 -4.26 16.16 23.09
CA MET A 18 -2.93 16.26 22.46
C MET A 18 -1.84 15.48 23.19
N ARG A 19 -1.93 15.34 24.52
CA ARG A 19 -0.93 14.58 25.28
C ARG A 19 -1.08 13.05 25.18
N LEU A 20 -2.23 12.52 24.80
CA LEU A 20 -2.40 11.09 24.54
C LEU A 20 -1.84 10.67 23.16
N ALA A 21 -1.94 11.52 22.16
CA ALA A 21 -1.43 11.22 20.82
C ALA A 21 0.11 11.08 20.79
N SER A 22 0.82 11.91 21.57
CA SER A 22 2.30 11.88 21.61
C SER A 22 2.88 10.68 22.39
N ARG A 23 2.11 10.06 23.29
CA ARG A 23 2.56 8.85 24.02
C ARG A 23 2.39 7.55 23.22
N GLN A 24 1.43 7.47 22.32
CA GLN A 24 1.28 6.28 21.46
C GLN A 24 2.34 6.18 20.36
N GLN A 25 2.97 7.29 19.97
CA GLN A 25 4.01 7.29 18.94
C GLN A 25 5.36 6.74 19.40
N ARG A 26 5.63 6.67 20.72
CA ARG A 26 6.94 6.21 21.25
C ARG A 26 7.11 4.69 21.40
N MET A 27 6.10 3.86 21.14
CA MET A 27 6.16 2.41 21.36
C MET A 27 6.26 1.55 20.08
N LEU A 28 6.45 2.13 18.90
CA LEU A 28 6.39 1.39 17.62
C LEU A 28 7.72 1.28 16.86
N LEU A 29 8.86 1.25 17.55
CA LEU A 29 10.15 1.02 16.91
C LEU A 29 10.73 -0.34 17.34
N SER A 30 10.21 -1.43 16.84
CA SER A 30 10.97 -2.68 16.58
C SER A 30 10.05 -3.88 16.31
N THR A 31 9.79 -4.20 15.05
CA THR A 31 9.41 -5.57 14.65
C THR A 31 9.87 -5.85 13.22
N PRO A 32 10.43 -7.03 12.94
CA PRO A 32 10.94 -7.37 11.60
C PRO A 32 9.80 -7.62 10.60
N ARG A 33 10.00 -7.16 9.40
CA ARG A 33 9.10 -7.30 8.26
C ARG A 33 9.07 -8.73 7.76
N PHE A 34 7.89 -9.33 7.62
CA PHE A 34 7.66 -10.50 6.79
C PHE A 34 6.94 -10.11 5.49
N HIS A 35 7.53 -10.51 4.36
CA HIS A 35 6.98 -10.26 3.01
C HIS A 35 5.96 -11.33 2.63
N CYS A 36 4.98 -10.99 1.81
CA CYS A 36 3.92 -11.85 1.28
C CYS A 36 4.41 -13.14 0.56
N GLY A 37 5.72 -13.28 0.32
CA GLY A 37 6.35 -14.48 -0.26
C GLY A 37 6.58 -15.64 0.70
N VAL A 38 6.49 -15.44 2.03
CA VAL A 38 6.88 -16.43 3.05
C VAL A 38 5.75 -17.41 3.41
N VAL A 39 4.51 -17.09 3.08
CA VAL A 39 3.34 -17.94 3.40
C VAL A 39 3.42 -19.34 2.72
N ARG A 40 4.14 -19.49 1.61
CA ARG A 40 4.32 -20.79 0.94
C ARG A 40 5.17 -21.79 1.71
N SER A 41 6.12 -21.35 2.53
CA SER A 41 7.04 -22.26 3.24
C SER A 41 6.49 -22.74 4.59
N SER A 42 5.67 -21.92 5.28
CA SER A 42 5.17 -22.25 6.63
C SER A 42 4.04 -23.28 6.62
N ILE A 43 3.21 -23.30 5.56
CA ILE A 43 2.07 -24.23 5.45
C ILE A 43 2.54 -25.62 4.97
N SER A 44 3.58 -25.68 4.14
CA SER A 44 4.13 -26.96 3.63
C SER A 44 4.79 -27.82 4.70
N SER A 45 5.34 -27.23 5.75
CA SER A 45 5.96 -27.99 6.86
C SER A 45 4.95 -28.64 7.82
N TYR A 46 3.70 -28.17 7.88
CA TYR A 46 2.69 -28.73 8.78
C TYR A 46 2.00 -30.00 8.22
N VAL A 47 1.94 -30.16 6.90
CA VAL A 47 1.30 -31.32 6.28
C VAL A 47 2.14 -32.61 6.43
N ARG A 48 3.43 -32.51 6.80
CA ARG A 48 4.31 -33.69 6.98
C ARG A 48 4.30 -34.33 8.37
N ALA A 49 3.61 -33.76 9.34
CA ALA A 49 3.65 -34.25 10.73
C ALA A 49 2.48 -35.18 11.14
N ALA A 50 1.54 -35.53 10.26
CA ALA A 50 0.39 -36.35 10.63
C ALA A 50 0.16 -37.48 9.62
N SER A 51 0.99 -38.54 9.69
CA SER A 51 0.60 -39.91 9.26
C SER A 51 1.55 -40.95 9.86
N PRO A 52 1.08 -41.94 10.65
CA PRO A 52 1.89 -43.04 11.08
C PRO A 52 1.63 -44.31 10.23
N GLY A 53 2.73 -44.91 9.78
CA GLY A 53 2.86 -46.39 9.66
C GLY A 53 2.50 -47.04 8.36
N SER A 54 3.50 -47.55 7.64
CA SER A 54 3.79 -48.98 7.52
C SER A 54 4.87 -49.27 6.44
N VAL A 55 5.90 -49.90 6.89
CA VAL A 55 6.81 -50.94 6.41
C VAL A 55 6.63 -51.43 4.98
N ALA A 56 7.69 -51.33 4.14
CA ALA A 56 8.33 -52.44 3.43
C ALA A 56 9.61 -52.01 2.70
N ARG A 57 10.67 -52.80 2.94
CA ARG A 57 11.99 -52.76 2.31
C ARG A 57 11.94 -53.16 0.84
N ARG A 58 12.78 -52.59 -0.01
CA ARG A 58 13.67 -53.36 -0.91
C ARG A 58 14.79 -52.49 -1.54
N ALA A 59 15.85 -53.15 -1.77
CA ALA A 59 17.23 -52.75 -2.00
C ALA A 59 17.55 -52.19 -3.39
N LEU A 60 18.72 -51.56 -3.43
CA LEU A 60 19.61 -51.01 -4.45
C LEU A 60 19.77 -51.89 -5.73
N PRO A 61 20.37 -51.38 -6.83
CA PRO A 61 21.81 -51.16 -6.86
C PRO A 61 22.33 -49.92 -7.63
N ALA A 62 23.64 -49.69 -7.40
CA ALA A 62 24.49 -48.66 -7.91
C ALA A 62 24.98 -48.90 -9.36
N SER A 63 25.48 -47.83 -9.93
CA SER A 63 26.61 -47.62 -10.87
C SER A 63 26.26 -46.51 -11.86
N SER A 64 27.09 -45.66 -12.41
CA SER A 64 28.55 -45.62 -12.58
C SER A 64 28.95 -44.24 -13.03
N THR A 65 30.16 -43.89 -12.70
CA THR A 65 30.95 -42.72 -13.08
C THR A 65 31.20 -42.59 -14.58
N ALA A 66 31.20 -41.33 -15.12
CA ALA A 66 32.02 -41.01 -16.28
C ALA A 66 32.46 -39.56 -16.23
N SER A 67 33.76 -39.37 -16.09
CA SER A 67 34.53 -38.14 -16.25
C SER A 67 34.79 -37.87 -17.73
N VAL A 68 34.65 -36.59 -18.17
CA VAL A 68 35.27 -36.16 -19.44
C VAL A 68 35.95 -34.81 -19.26
N SER A 69 37.21 -34.84 -19.65
CA SER A 69 38.27 -33.86 -19.57
C SER A 69 38.10 -32.68 -20.54
N SER A 70 38.68 -31.52 -20.10
CA SER A 70 38.96 -30.33 -20.89
C SER A 70 40.04 -30.53 -21.97
N PRO A 71 40.09 -29.73 -23.03
CA PRO A 71 41.34 -29.38 -23.67
C PRO A 71 41.69 -27.90 -23.55
N SER A 72 42.94 -27.72 -23.15
CA SER A 72 43.78 -26.54 -23.18
C SER A 72 44.17 -26.19 -24.61
N PHE A 73 44.19 -24.94 -24.99
CA PHE A 73 44.94 -24.47 -26.15
C PHE A 73 45.82 -23.30 -25.81
N ALA A 74 47.07 -23.43 -26.31
CA ALA A 74 48.21 -22.61 -26.03
C ALA A 74 48.32 -21.32 -26.87
N VAL A 75 49.03 -20.35 -26.30
CA VAL A 75 49.45 -19.06 -26.84
C VAL A 75 50.69 -19.27 -27.79
N PRO A 76 50.89 -18.43 -28.78
CA PRO A 76 52.22 -18.06 -29.23
C PRO A 76 52.53 -16.57 -29.01
N SER A 77 53.72 -16.38 -28.45
CA SER A 77 54.43 -15.12 -28.21
C SER A 77 55.09 -14.56 -29.49
N GLN A 78 55.32 -13.28 -29.40
CA GLN A 78 56.34 -12.40 -29.95
C GLN A 78 55.90 -11.33 -30.96
N LEU A 79 56.05 -10.07 -30.56
CA LEU A 79 57.06 -9.17 -31.23
C LEU A 79 57.24 -7.89 -30.38
N ARG A 80 58.50 -7.59 -30.09
CA ARG A 80 59.01 -6.35 -29.44
C ARG A 80 58.94 -5.18 -30.42
N SER A 81 58.45 -4.02 -29.92
CA SER A 81 58.93 -2.73 -30.46
C SER A 81 59.04 -1.72 -29.29
N THR A 82 60.23 -1.17 -29.18
CA THR A 82 60.66 -0.15 -28.24
C THR A 82 60.11 1.21 -28.62
N GLY A 83 59.25 1.79 -27.78
CA GLY A 83 58.82 3.17 -27.91
C GLY A 83 58.83 3.84 -26.51
N ARG A 84 59.70 4.81 -26.30
CA ARG A 84 59.71 5.70 -25.14
C ARG A 84 58.34 6.39 -25.02
N VAL A 85 57.62 6.18 -23.97
CA VAL A 85 56.45 6.94 -23.62
C VAL A 85 56.69 7.68 -22.31
N ASN A 86 56.65 9.00 -22.37
CA ASN A 86 56.62 9.88 -21.20
C ASN A 86 55.39 9.59 -20.37
N PRO A 87 55.44 9.61 -19.02
CA PRO A 87 54.22 9.48 -18.22
C PRO A 87 53.44 10.79 -18.26
N VAL A 88 52.42 10.84 -19.09
CA VAL A 88 51.34 11.82 -18.93
C VAL A 88 50.59 11.41 -17.65
N ARG A 89 50.75 12.17 -16.60
CA ARG A 89 49.85 12.14 -15.43
C ARG A 89 48.47 12.59 -15.91
N THR A 90 47.61 11.64 -16.25
CA THR A 90 46.19 11.88 -16.35
C THR A 90 45.65 11.98 -14.91
N ALA A 91 45.51 13.20 -14.44
CA ALA A 91 44.67 13.46 -13.28
C ALA A 91 43.25 13.15 -13.73
N THR A 92 42.73 11.96 -13.36
CA THR A 92 41.32 11.66 -13.43
C THR A 92 40.67 12.51 -12.34
N THR A 93 40.25 13.72 -12.70
CA THR A 93 39.28 14.44 -11.91
C THR A 93 38.02 13.61 -11.99
N MET A 94 37.71 12.84 -10.93
CA MET A 94 36.34 12.37 -10.70
C MET A 94 35.48 13.62 -10.56
N SER A 95 34.76 13.96 -11.60
CA SER A 95 33.70 14.92 -11.54
C SER A 95 32.66 14.31 -10.62
N ASP A 96 32.51 14.87 -9.42
CA ASP A 96 31.40 14.65 -8.51
C ASP A 96 30.15 15.25 -9.17
N SER A 97 29.61 14.55 -10.18
CA SER A 97 28.42 15.01 -10.90
C SER A 97 27.18 14.65 -10.08
N THR A 98 26.84 15.53 -9.15
CA THR A 98 25.56 15.47 -8.45
C THR A 98 24.40 15.61 -9.43
N GLU A 99 23.52 14.62 -9.50
CA GLU A 99 22.29 14.70 -10.30
C GLU A 99 21.27 15.62 -9.61
N PHE A 100 20.68 16.54 -10.37
CA PHE A 100 19.65 17.46 -9.86
C PHE A 100 18.29 17.20 -10.48
N TYR A 101 17.24 17.19 -9.65
CA TYR A 101 15.84 17.09 -10.07
C TYR A 101 15.02 18.18 -9.37
N GLU A 102 14.06 18.77 -10.07
CA GLU A 102 13.11 19.73 -9.48
C GLU A 102 12.24 19.08 -8.41
N ALA A 103 11.89 17.79 -8.61
CA ALA A 103 11.13 17.03 -7.65
C ALA A 103 11.55 15.56 -7.63
N VAL A 104 11.55 14.94 -6.45
CA VAL A 104 11.66 13.50 -6.27
C VAL A 104 10.38 12.98 -5.64
N VAL A 105 9.71 12.05 -6.32
CA VAL A 105 8.47 11.41 -5.86
C VAL A 105 8.74 9.98 -5.44
N VAL A 106 8.48 9.65 -4.18
CA VAL A 106 8.73 8.33 -3.58
C VAL A 106 7.44 7.53 -3.49
N GLY A 107 7.31 6.50 -4.31
CA GLY A 107 6.19 5.57 -4.37
C GLY A 107 5.46 5.56 -5.71
N GLY A 108 5.21 4.37 -6.25
CA GLY A 108 4.54 4.10 -7.54
C GLY A 108 3.06 3.71 -7.42
N GLY A 109 2.45 3.93 -6.27
CA GLY A 109 1.01 3.70 -6.05
C GLY A 109 0.14 4.85 -6.55
N PRO A 110 -1.19 4.80 -6.31
CA PRO A 110 -2.15 5.81 -6.79
C PRO A 110 -1.78 7.25 -6.44
N ALA A 111 -1.20 7.48 -5.26
CA ALA A 111 -0.76 8.82 -4.83
C ALA A 111 0.44 9.31 -5.64
N GLY A 112 1.47 8.47 -5.84
CA GLY A 112 2.64 8.82 -6.66
C GLY A 112 2.26 9.12 -8.11
N ILE A 113 1.38 8.30 -8.70
CA ILE A 113 0.81 8.55 -10.03
C ILE A 113 0.13 9.93 -10.07
N THR A 114 -0.70 10.23 -9.05
CA THR A 114 -1.41 11.52 -8.95
C THR A 114 -0.43 12.68 -8.85
N VAL A 115 0.60 12.57 -8.00
CA VAL A 115 1.60 13.63 -7.77
C VAL A 115 2.41 13.88 -9.05
N VAL A 116 2.97 12.83 -9.68
CA VAL A 116 3.73 12.97 -10.94
C VAL A 116 2.88 13.63 -12.02
N GLY A 117 1.61 13.20 -12.17
CA GLY A 117 0.70 13.79 -13.14
C GLY A 117 0.42 15.29 -12.88
N ASN A 118 0.25 15.68 -11.62
CA ASN A 118 0.02 17.08 -11.24
C ASN A 118 1.28 17.95 -11.41
N LEU A 119 2.47 17.44 -11.07
CA LEU A 119 3.73 18.14 -11.30
C LEU A 119 3.96 18.43 -12.79
N LEU A 120 3.70 17.42 -13.66
CA LEU A 120 3.75 17.61 -15.12
C LEU A 120 2.71 18.64 -15.62
N GLU A 121 1.49 18.63 -15.07
CA GLU A 121 0.47 19.63 -15.40
C GLU A 121 0.92 21.05 -15.04
N GLN A 122 1.70 21.20 -13.96
CA GLN A 122 2.30 22.45 -13.50
C GLN A 122 3.66 22.75 -14.16
N LYS A 123 4.12 21.93 -15.09
CA LYS A 123 5.41 22.06 -15.79
C LYS A 123 6.63 22.04 -14.86
N VAL A 124 6.55 21.29 -13.77
CA VAL A 124 7.67 21.01 -12.88
C VAL A 124 8.45 19.83 -13.44
N GLU A 125 9.64 20.10 -13.97
CA GLU A 125 10.53 19.12 -14.59
C GLU A 125 12.00 19.55 -14.37
N PRO A 126 12.97 18.64 -14.26
CA PRO A 126 12.85 17.17 -14.30
C PRO A 126 12.32 16.56 -12.99
N ILE A 127 11.56 15.46 -13.11
CA ILE A 127 11.02 14.68 -11.99
C ILE A 127 11.76 13.34 -11.90
N LEU A 128 12.36 13.01 -10.76
CA LEU A 128 12.76 11.64 -10.45
C LEU A 128 11.61 10.93 -9.75
N TRP A 129 11.11 9.86 -10.35
CA TRP A 129 10.09 9.01 -9.75
C TRP A 129 10.69 7.69 -9.29
N VAL A 130 10.56 7.39 -7.99
CA VAL A 130 11.24 6.26 -7.33
C VAL A 130 10.21 5.29 -6.77
N ASP A 131 10.34 4.03 -7.15
CA ASP A 131 9.54 2.93 -6.61
C ASP A 131 10.25 1.59 -6.82
N ASN A 132 10.04 0.63 -5.93
CA ASN A 132 10.70 -0.68 -6.05
C ASN A 132 10.21 -1.50 -7.26
N GLU A 133 8.94 -1.32 -7.67
CA GLU A 133 8.28 -2.23 -8.61
C GLU A 133 7.62 -1.50 -9.79
N PHE A 134 7.06 -0.30 -9.59
CA PHE A 134 6.21 0.43 -10.55
C PHE A 134 5.02 -0.40 -11.05
N ASN A 135 4.35 -1.07 -10.12
CA ASN A 135 3.24 -1.97 -10.42
C ASN A 135 1.86 -1.44 -9.97
N GLY A 136 1.69 -0.14 -9.75
CA GLY A 136 0.44 0.44 -9.26
C GLY A 136 0.22 0.27 -7.75
N GLY A 137 1.25 -0.16 -7.03
CA GLY A 137 1.26 -0.32 -5.57
C GLY A 137 0.40 -1.47 -5.06
N ARG A 138 -0.02 -1.38 -3.79
CA ARG A 138 -0.78 -2.43 -3.08
C ARG A 138 -2.11 -2.77 -3.75
N VAL A 139 -2.74 -1.82 -4.44
CA VAL A 139 -4.01 -2.06 -5.15
C VAL A 139 -3.86 -3.17 -6.18
N ASN A 140 -2.82 -3.13 -6.98
CA ASN A 140 -2.55 -4.19 -7.96
C ASN A 140 -1.97 -5.44 -7.30
N ARG A 141 -1.08 -5.30 -6.32
CA ARG A 141 -0.40 -6.43 -5.70
C ARG A 141 -1.32 -7.29 -4.84
N CYS A 142 -2.22 -6.65 -4.05
CA CYS A 142 -2.96 -7.35 -3.01
C CYS A 142 -4.49 -7.29 -3.17
N TYR A 143 -5.05 -6.32 -3.93
CA TYR A 143 -6.49 -6.03 -3.86
C TYR A 143 -7.25 -6.20 -5.17
N ARG A 144 -6.68 -6.86 -6.16
CA ARG A 144 -7.36 -7.06 -7.47
C ARG A 144 -8.72 -7.74 -7.37
N GLU A 145 -8.88 -8.66 -6.42
CA GLU A 145 -10.12 -9.42 -6.20
C GLU A 145 -11.08 -8.75 -5.22
N VAL A 146 -10.72 -7.59 -4.69
CA VAL A 146 -11.54 -6.84 -3.73
C VAL A 146 -12.59 -6.02 -4.48
N PRO A 147 -13.88 -6.09 -4.10
CA PRO A 147 -14.90 -5.20 -4.63
C PRO A 147 -14.67 -3.76 -4.15
N SER A 148 -14.70 -2.80 -5.06
CA SER A 148 -14.49 -1.40 -4.72
C SER A 148 -15.69 -0.82 -3.95
N ASN A 149 -15.40 0.07 -3.02
CA ASN A 149 -16.39 0.96 -2.41
C ASN A 149 -16.52 2.31 -3.16
N THR A 150 -15.80 2.45 -4.27
CA THR A 150 -15.76 3.61 -5.15
C THR A 150 -16.51 3.30 -6.44
N LYS A 151 -17.33 4.24 -6.90
CA LYS A 151 -18.08 4.13 -8.15
C LYS A 151 -17.15 4.14 -9.36
N VAL A 152 -17.48 3.39 -10.40
CA VAL A 152 -16.74 3.32 -11.67
C VAL A 152 -16.49 4.71 -12.26
N ALA A 153 -17.49 5.60 -12.26
CA ALA A 153 -17.33 6.96 -12.74
C ALA A 153 -16.14 7.70 -12.12
N LEU A 154 -15.90 7.54 -10.82
CA LEU A 154 -14.79 8.20 -10.14
C LEU A 154 -13.40 7.65 -10.51
N PHE A 155 -13.28 6.41 -10.97
CA PHE A 155 -12.04 5.89 -11.55
C PHE A 155 -11.80 6.50 -12.93
N ILE A 156 -12.85 6.65 -13.74
CA ILE A 156 -12.75 7.32 -15.04
C ILE A 156 -12.39 8.79 -14.88
N ASP A 157 -13.04 9.49 -13.94
CA ASP A 157 -12.72 10.88 -13.60
C ASP A 157 -11.27 11.04 -13.15
N TYR A 158 -10.78 10.11 -12.33
CA TYR A 158 -9.36 10.08 -11.93
C TYR A 158 -8.42 9.95 -13.13
N ALA A 159 -8.70 8.98 -14.02
CA ALA A 159 -7.85 8.70 -15.19
C ALA A 159 -7.86 9.83 -16.25
N THR A 160 -8.84 10.71 -16.21
CA THR A 160 -9.00 11.81 -17.17
C THR A 160 -8.83 13.20 -16.55
N ALA A 161 -8.49 13.27 -15.26
CA ALA A 161 -8.43 14.51 -14.50
C ALA A 161 -7.37 15.50 -15.01
N LEU A 162 -6.24 15.02 -15.54
CA LEU A 162 -5.05 15.79 -15.90
C LEU A 162 -4.76 15.70 -17.40
N ALA A 163 -4.19 16.74 -18.01
CA ALA A 163 -3.79 16.71 -19.41
C ALA A 163 -2.76 15.61 -19.72
N PRO A 164 -1.72 15.36 -18.88
CA PRO A 164 -0.83 14.22 -19.06
C PRO A 164 -1.56 12.87 -19.05
N PHE A 165 -2.55 12.69 -18.19
CA PHE A 165 -3.32 11.44 -18.12
C PHE A 165 -4.19 11.26 -19.37
N ARG A 166 -4.90 12.31 -19.80
CA ARG A 166 -5.70 12.27 -21.04
C ARG A 166 -4.85 11.91 -22.25
N LYS A 167 -3.62 12.46 -22.35
CA LYS A 167 -2.67 12.11 -23.42
C LYS A 167 -2.29 10.63 -23.38
N ILE A 168 -2.04 10.05 -22.20
CA ILE A 168 -1.75 8.63 -22.05
C ILE A 168 -2.95 7.79 -22.48
N VAL A 169 -4.15 8.12 -22.00
CA VAL A 169 -5.38 7.41 -22.35
C VAL A 169 -5.65 7.46 -23.86
N SER A 170 -5.47 8.63 -24.51
CA SER A 170 -5.70 8.77 -25.96
C SER A 170 -4.67 8.05 -26.83
N ASN A 171 -3.45 7.86 -26.32
CA ASN A 171 -2.38 7.17 -27.04
C ASN A 171 -2.36 5.64 -26.80
N THR A 172 -3.23 5.14 -25.92
CA THR A 172 -3.37 3.70 -25.66
C THR A 172 -4.33 3.12 -26.69
N PRO A 173 -3.92 2.09 -27.49
CA PRO A 173 -4.78 1.51 -28.52
C PRO A 173 -6.09 0.99 -27.93
N SER A 174 -7.20 1.38 -28.54
CA SER A 174 -8.53 0.81 -28.25
C SER A 174 -8.62 -0.55 -28.95
N ARG A 175 -8.80 -1.64 -28.20
CA ARG A 175 -9.18 -2.92 -28.79
C ARG A 175 -10.66 -2.84 -29.16
N SER A 176 -10.97 -2.81 -30.47
CA SER A 176 -12.32 -3.09 -30.91
C SER A 176 -12.69 -4.53 -30.52
N ARG A 177 -13.83 -4.70 -29.86
CA ARG A 177 -14.32 -5.95 -29.27
C ARG A 177 -14.60 -7.06 -30.32
N TRP A 178 -14.42 -6.78 -31.60
CA TRP A 178 -14.92 -7.57 -32.72
C TRP A 178 -13.88 -7.95 -33.80
N GLU A 179 -12.60 -7.62 -33.60
CA GLU A 179 -11.56 -8.12 -34.49
C GLU A 179 -11.07 -9.49 -33.97
N GLU A 180 -11.60 -10.57 -34.51
CA GLU A 180 -10.97 -11.88 -34.47
C GLU A 180 -9.60 -11.75 -35.15
N PRO A 181 -8.53 -12.39 -34.61
CA PRO A 181 -7.21 -12.35 -35.26
C PRO A 181 -7.34 -12.98 -36.64
N SER A 182 -7.22 -12.18 -37.69
CA SER A 182 -7.01 -12.70 -39.03
C SER A 182 -5.61 -13.32 -39.06
N GLU A 183 -5.49 -14.57 -39.42
CA GLU A 183 -4.23 -15.33 -39.51
C GLU A 183 -3.26 -14.81 -40.59
N SER A 184 -3.53 -13.68 -41.25
CA SER A 184 -2.81 -13.27 -42.44
C SER A 184 -1.77 -12.15 -42.25
N ASP A 185 -1.69 -11.48 -41.11
CA ASP A 185 -0.72 -10.38 -40.92
C ASP A 185 0.25 -10.67 -39.78
N GLY A 186 1.41 -11.21 -40.11
CA GLY A 186 2.51 -11.54 -39.19
C GLY A 186 3.22 -10.34 -38.57
N VAL A 187 2.51 -9.25 -38.27
CA VAL A 187 2.99 -8.12 -37.46
C VAL A 187 2.16 -8.08 -36.20
N ALA A 188 2.71 -8.66 -35.14
CA ALA A 188 2.14 -8.49 -33.81
C ALA A 188 2.14 -6.99 -33.44
N VAL A 189 0.99 -6.33 -33.62
CA VAL A 189 0.75 -4.99 -33.07
C VAL A 189 0.70 -5.16 -31.54
N SER A 190 1.82 -4.89 -30.89
CA SER A 190 2.03 -4.89 -29.44
C SER A 190 1.27 -3.74 -28.78
N GLY A 191 -0.02 -3.59 -29.02
CA GLY A 191 -0.86 -2.63 -28.34
C GLY A 191 -1.47 -3.27 -27.09
N LYS A 192 -1.06 -2.83 -25.88
CA LYS A 192 -1.79 -3.17 -24.67
C LYS A 192 -3.21 -2.64 -24.79
N PRO A 193 -4.25 -3.42 -24.40
CA PRO A 193 -5.64 -3.00 -24.51
C PRO A 193 -5.91 -1.72 -23.70
N ASP A 194 -6.81 -0.87 -24.19
CA ASP A 194 -7.30 0.32 -23.48
C ASP A 194 -8.05 -0.11 -22.21
N LYS A 195 -7.38 -0.02 -21.08
CA LYS A 195 -7.95 -0.40 -19.77
C LYS A 195 -9.03 0.56 -19.28
N LEU A 196 -9.10 1.74 -19.84
CA LEU A 196 -10.19 2.68 -19.56
C LEU A 196 -11.48 2.28 -20.31
N GLN A 197 -11.35 1.63 -21.47
CA GLN A 197 -12.49 1.09 -22.20
C GLN A 197 -13.20 -0.01 -21.40
N ASP A 198 -12.44 -0.88 -20.74
CA ASP A 198 -13.00 -1.89 -19.85
C ASP A 198 -13.83 -1.24 -18.72
N LEU A 199 -13.29 -0.18 -18.07
CA LEU A 199 -14.03 0.59 -17.06
C LEU A 199 -15.28 1.27 -17.64
N ARG A 200 -15.19 1.87 -18.82
CA ARG A 200 -16.32 2.55 -19.48
C ARG A 200 -17.48 1.61 -19.85
N SER A 201 -17.21 0.30 -20.00
CA SER A 201 -18.23 -0.70 -20.28
C SER A 201 -19.03 -1.10 -19.04
N LEU A 202 -18.62 -0.71 -17.83
CA LEU A 202 -19.27 -1.02 -16.57
C LEU A 202 -20.30 0.05 -16.18
N ASP A 203 -21.21 -0.31 -15.26
CA ASP A 203 -22.19 0.63 -14.72
C ASP A 203 -21.49 1.76 -13.93
N PRO A 204 -21.60 3.03 -14.36
CA PRO A 204 -20.85 4.14 -13.78
C PRO A 204 -21.23 4.45 -12.32
N VAL A 205 -22.45 4.08 -11.87
CA VAL A 205 -22.93 4.39 -10.52
C VAL A 205 -22.66 3.28 -9.51
N LYS A 206 -22.18 2.12 -9.97
CA LYS A 206 -21.81 0.98 -9.13
C LYS A 206 -20.30 0.92 -8.88
N GLY A 207 -19.89 0.14 -7.88
CA GLY A 207 -18.51 -0.32 -7.70
C GLY A 207 -18.17 -1.42 -8.72
N CYS A 208 -16.87 -1.73 -8.82
CA CYS A 208 -16.35 -2.83 -9.63
C CYS A 208 -15.29 -3.61 -8.86
N GLN A 209 -14.80 -4.72 -9.42
CA GLN A 209 -13.59 -5.34 -8.91
C GLN A 209 -12.39 -4.40 -9.08
N LEU A 210 -11.56 -4.28 -8.04
CA LEU A 210 -10.38 -3.40 -8.07
C LEU A 210 -9.34 -3.81 -9.12
N SER A 211 -9.46 -5.00 -9.73
CA SER A 211 -8.67 -5.40 -10.91
C SER A 211 -8.75 -4.38 -12.04
N HIS A 212 -9.94 -3.84 -12.33
CA HIS A 212 -10.13 -2.80 -13.36
C HIS A 212 -9.39 -1.50 -13.01
N ALA A 213 -9.47 -1.09 -11.74
CA ALA A 213 -8.73 0.08 -11.25
C ALA A 213 -7.21 -0.16 -11.24
N ALA A 214 -6.77 -1.37 -10.88
CA ALA A 214 -5.37 -1.76 -10.93
C ALA A 214 -4.81 -1.70 -12.36
N ASP A 215 -5.55 -2.21 -13.34
CA ASP A 215 -5.15 -2.17 -14.74
C ASP A 215 -5.07 -0.74 -15.28
N MET A 216 -6.00 0.13 -14.89
CA MET A 216 -5.95 1.56 -15.16
C MET A 216 -4.69 2.22 -14.57
N LEU A 217 -4.35 1.90 -13.31
CA LEU A 217 -3.12 2.41 -12.67
C LEU A 217 -1.86 1.93 -13.37
N LEU A 218 -1.81 0.67 -13.82
CA LEU A 218 -0.69 0.14 -14.61
C LEU A 218 -0.53 0.89 -15.93
N MET A 219 -1.63 1.15 -16.65
CA MET A 219 -1.63 1.95 -17.88
C MET A 219 -1.06 3.36 -17.63
N LEU A 220 -1.54 4.05 -16.60
CA LEU A 220 -1.05 5.38 -16.26
C LEU A 220 0.42 5.36 -15.82
N THR A 221 0.83 4.37 -15.01
CA THR A 221 2.22 4.20 -14.59
C THR A 221 3.16 4.03 -15.79
N GLU A 222 2.80 3.16 -16.73
CA GLU A 222 3.60 2.90 -17.92
C GLU A 222 3.69 4.16 -18.82
N GLY A 223 2.56 4.86 -18.98
CA GLY A 223 2.52 6.09 -19.77
C GLY A 223 3.35 7.21 -19.15
N LEU A 224 3.24 7.44 -17.84
CA LEU A 224 4.03 8.47 -17.13
C LEU A 224 5.53 8.17 -17.18
N ARG A 225 5.94 6.92 -17.02
CA ARG A 225 7.35 6.51 -17.12
C ARG A 225 7.98 6.76 -18.48
N LYS A 226 7.16 6.88 -19.52
CA LYS A 226 7.58 7.20 -20.90
C LYS A 226 7.43 8.69 -21.25
N THR A 227 6.90 9.50 -20.33
CA THR A 227 6.71 10.92 -20.55
C THR A 227 8.04 11.65 -20.41
N ALA A 228 8.33 12.56 -21.33
CA ALA A 228 9.50 13.43 -21.24
C ALA A 228 9.50 14.20 -19.91
N GLY A 229 10.68 14.43 -19.33
CA GLY A 229 10.82 15.08 -18.02
C GLY A 229 10.61 14.16 -16.81
N VAL A 230 10.18 12.89 -17.00
CA VAL A 230 10.05 11.90 -15.93
C VAL A 230 11.16 10.85 -16.04
N PHE A 231 11.93 10.72 -14.97
CA PHE A 231 13.00 9.73 -14.83
C PHE A 231 12.58 8.71 -13.77
N ALA A 232 12.30 7.48 -14.17
CA ALA A 232 11.81 6.43 -13.26
C ALA A 232 12.94 5.46 -12.89
N LYS A 233 13.28 5.39 -11.60
CA LYS A 233 14.31 4.45 -11.07
C LYS A 233 13.65 3.41 -10.14
N LYS A 234 13.96 2.11 -10.34
CA LYS A 234 13.53 1.00 -9.46
C LYS A 234 14.50 0.85 -8.29
N VAL A 235 14.41 1.77 -7.35
CA VAL A 235 15.29 1.85 -6.18
C VAL A 235 14.48 2.28 -4.95
N GLN A 236 15.09 2.18 -3.78
CA GLN A 236 14.53 2.66 -2.53
C GLN A 236 15.28 3.89 -2.05
N VAL A 237 14.55 4.90 -1.59
CA VAL A 237 15.11 6.01 -0.82
C VAL A 237 15.29 5.55 0.63
N THR A 238 16.51 5.57 1.14
CA THR A 238 16.84 5.13 2.50
C THR A 238 17.05 6.28 3.45
N GLU A 239 17.57 7.39 2.93
CA GLU A 239 17.90 8.58 3.71
C GLU A 239 17.74 9.84 2.85
N ALA A 240 17.36 10.94 3.51
CA ALA A 240 17.38 12.26 2.89
C ALA A 240 17.93 13.29 3.89
N THR A 241 18.84 14.14 3.42
CA THR A 241 19.52 15.18 4.21
C THR A 241 19.09 16.54 3.72
N LEU A 242 18.56 17.37 4.61
CA LEU A 242 18.22 18.77 4.34
C LEU A 242 19.46 19.65 4.52
N ASP A 243 19.83 20.36 3.48
CA ASP A 243 20.70 21.52 3.59
C ASP A 243 19.85 22.74 3.95
N GLU A 244 19.95 23.19 5.20
CA GLU A 244 19.15 24.31 5.72
C GLU A 244 19.49 25.63 5.05
N ALA A 245 20.72 25.80 4.54
CA ALA A 245 21.16 27.03 3.86
C ALA A 245 20.55 27.15 2.44
N SER A 246 20.60 26.11 1.65
CA SER A 246 20.04 26.08 0.28
C SER A 246 18.58 25.64 0.25
N GLN A 247 18.04 25.13 1.36
CA GLN A 247 16.69 24.51 1.47
C GLN A 247 16.47 23.36 0.51
N LYS A 248 17.53 22.63 0.13
CA LYS A 248 17.49 21.48 -0.77
C LYS A 248 17.71 20.17 -0.02
N TRP A 249 17.19 19.10 -0.61
CA TRP A 249 17.35 17.75 -0.11
C TRP A 249 18.41 17.01 -0.92
N THR A 250 19.37 16.37 -0.22
CA THR A 250 20.26 15.37 -0.78
C THR A 250 19.73 13.99 -0.43
N ILE A 251 19.52 13.13 -1.43
CA ILE A 251 18.85 11.85 -1.29
C ILE A 251 19.82 10.71 -1.58
N ASN A 252 19.84 9.72 -0.69
CA ASN A 252 20.57 8.48 -0.85
C ASN A 252 19.62 7.38 -1.35
N LEU A 253 19.99 6.79 -2.48
CA LEU A 253 19.28 5.67 -3.09
C LEU A 253 19.99 4.35 -2.78
N THR A 254 19.21 3.30 -2.63
CA THR A 254 19.74 1.92 -2.54
C THR A 254 19.05 1.09 -3.62
N SER A 255 19.85 0.45 -4.48
CA SER A 255 19.33 -0.47 -5.48
C SER A 255 18.67 -1.67 -4.81
N THR A 256 17.57 -2.12 -5.38
CA THR A 256 16.91 -3.38 -4.99
C THR A 256 17.60 -4.60 -5.60
N THR A 257 18.50 -4.37 -6.55
CA THR A 257 19.34 -5.40 -7.19
C THR A 257 20.80 -5.25 -6.74
N PRO A 258 21.46 -6.32 -6.26
CA PRO A 258 22.82 -6.24 -5.69
C PRO A 258 23.92 -5.79 -6.65
N SER A 259 23.65 -5.73 -7.95
CA SER A 259 24.66 -5.43 -8.98
C SER A 259 24.79 -3.95 -9.36
N GLU A 260 23.91 -3.08 -8.87
CA GLU A 260 23.96 -1.65 -9.19
C GLU A 260 24.16 -0.84 -7.90
N THR A 261 25.42 -0.47 -7.63
CA THR A 261 25.74 0.57 -6.64
C THR A 261 25.60 1.94 -7.31
N ASP A 262 24.38 2.45 -7.42
CA ASP A 262 24.17 3.85 -7.82
C ASP A 262 24.43 4.72 -6.58
N SER A 263 25.67 5.13 -6.43
CA SER A 263 26.17 5.91 -5.27
C SER A 263 26.13 7.43 -5.50
N THR A 264 25.63 7.88 -6.65
CA THR A 264 25.60 9.30 -6.97
C THR A 264 24.52 10.00 -6.11
N PRO A 265 24.87 10.98 -5.27
CA PRO A 265 23.91 11.73 -4.49
C PRO A 265 22.96 12.51 -5.44
N ILE A 266 21.69 12.49 -5.11
CA ILE A 266 20.65 13.22 -5.84
C ILE A 266 20.24 14.43 -5.04
N VAL A 267 20.26 15.60 -5.67
CA VAL A 267 19.79 16.85 -5.07
C VAL A 267 18.44 17.24 -5.65
N THR A 268 17.53 17.70 -4.80
CA THR A 268 16.20 18.14 -5.23
C THR A 268 15.68 19.33 -4.41
N ASN A 269 14.86 20.13 -5.05
CA ASN A 269 14.09 21.19 -4.39
C ASN A 269 12.88 20.64 -3.63
N ARG A 270 12.34 19.48 -4.07
CA ARG A 270 11.08 18.92 -3.54
C ARG A 270 11.18 17.41 -3.38
N LEU A 271 10.97 16.93 -2.17
CA LEU A 271 10.85 15.51 -1.83
C LEU A 271 9.41 15.22 -1.44
N ILE A 272 8.71 14.38 -2.23
CA ILE A 272 7.30 14.08 -2.02
C ILE A 272 7.12 12.61 -1.61
N MET A 273 6.61 12.39 -0.40
CA MET A 273 6.39 11.08 0.19
C MET A 273 5.02 10.52 -0.20
N CYS A 274 5.01 9.47 -1.02
CA CYS A 274 3.83 8.69 -1.40
C CYS A 274 3.98 7.22 -0.95
N THR A 275 4.52 7.03 0.24
CA THR A 275 5.05 5.74 0.74
C THR A 275 4.00 4.68 1.00
N GLY A 276 2.72 5.06 1.14
CA GLY A 276 1.63 4.10 1.33
C GLY A 276 1.42 3.69 2.79
N SER A 277 0.65 2.61 2.96
CA SER A 277 0.34 2.02 4.27
C SER A 277 0.15 0.52 4.17
N SER A 278 0.34 -0.17 5.29
CA SER A 278 0.16 -1.61 5.44
C SER A 278 -0.86 -1.94 6.52
N PRO A 279 -1.53 -3.10 6.46
CA PRO A 279 -2.43 -3.54 7.51
C PRO A 279 -1.76 -3.54 8.88
N ASN A 280 -2.48 -3.08 9.90
CA ASN A 280 -2.02 -3.21 11.27
C ASN A 280 -2.03 -4.66 11.71
N ASN A 281 -0.91 -5.10 12.28
CA ASN A 281 -0.76 -6.40 12.89
C ASN A 281 -0.13 -6.21 14.28
N SER A 282 -0.96 -6.23 15.31
CA SER A 282 -0.53 -6.04 16.70
C SER A 282 -0.51 -7.37 17.43
N PRO A 283 0.46 -7.60 18.33
CA PRO A 283 0.42 -8.78 19.21
C PRO A 283 -0.92 -8.85 19.95
N LEU A 284 -1.51 -10.05 19.99
CA LEU A 284 -2.69 -10.26 20.80
C LEU A 284 -2.31 -10.19 22.30
N PRO A 285 -3.21 -9.71 23.19
CA PRO A 285 -2.94 -9.67 24.62
C PRO A 285 -2.97 -11.05 25.30
N VAL A 286 -3.00 -12.12 24.48
CA VAL A 286 -3.05 -13.53 24.92
C VAL A 286 -2.06 -14.36 24.09
N THR A 287 -1.53 -15.42 24.70
CA THR A 287 -0.66 -16.39 24.01
C THR A 287 -1.38 -17.73 23.92
N ILE A 288 -1.69 -18.16 22.71
CA ILE A 288 -2.33 -19.44 22.44
C ILE A 288 -1.43 -20.18 21.43
N PRO A 289 -0.75 -21.28 21.81
CA PRO A 289 0.31 -21.89 20.99
C PRO A 289 -0.15 -22.37 19.61
N SER A 290 -1.41 -22.78 19.46
CA SER A 290 -2.00 -23.28 18.21
C SER A 290 -2.65 -22.22 17.34
N LEU A 291 -2.61 -20.95 17.76
CA LEU A 291 -3.26 -19.85 17.07
C LEU A 291 -2.27 -19.13 16.15
N HIS A 292 -2.54 -19.11 14.86
CA HIS A 292 -1.68 -18.51 13.85
C HIS A 292 -2.31 -17.26 13.23
N ASN A 293 -1.48 -16.26 12.93
CA ASN A 293 -1.93 -15.10 12.17
C ASN A 293 -2.11 -15.47 10.69
N LEU A 294 -3.30 -15.20 10.15
CA LEU A 294 -3.57 -15.20 8.72
C LEU A 294 -3.56 -13.75 8.24
N ASP A 295 -2.65 -13.45 7.32
CA ASP A 295 -2.45 -12.10 6.80
C ASP A 295 -3.74 -11.52 6.20
N LEU A 296 -4.01 -10.23 6.47
CA LEU A 296 -5.22 -9.56 5.99
C LEU A 296 -5.29 -9.48 4.47
N ASP A 297 -4.16 -9.26 3.78
CA ASP A 297 -4.13 -9.18 2.32
C ASP A 297 -4.45 -10.55 1.70
N CYS A 298 -4.00 -11.65 2.32
CA CYS A 298 -4.39 -13.01 1.94
C CYS A 298 -5.89 -13.24 2.15
N ALA A 299 -6.42 -12.83 3.31
CA ALA A 299 -7.84 -13.00 3.65
C ALA A 299 -8.79 -12.14 2.78
N LEU A 300 -8.31 -11.02 2.24
CA LEU A 300 -9.03 -10.16 1.32
C LEU A 300 -9.07 -10.68 -0.13
N SER A 301 -8.18 -11.61 -0.50
CA SER A 301 -8.17 -12.24 -1.83
C SER A 301 -8.83 -13.62 -1.76
N PRO A 302 -10.03 -13.82 -2.34
CA PRO A 302 -10.72 -15.11 -2.38
C PRO A 302 -9.86 -16.25 -2.88
N SER A 303 -9.05 -16.03 -3.92
CA SER A 303 -8.19 -17.06 -4.49
C SER A 303 -7.04 -17.46 -3.56
N LEU A 304 -6.35 -16.49 -2.93
CA LEU A 304 -5.29 -16.75 -1.96
C LEU A 304 -5.85 -17.40 -0.69
N LEU A 305 -6.98 -16.92 -0.20
CA LEU A 305 -7.67 -17.46 0.97
C LEU A 305 -8.06 -18.92 0.72
N SER A 306 -8.67 -19.21 -0.43
CA SER A 306 -9.01 -20.59 -0.83
C SER A 306 -7.78 -21.48 -0.89
N THR A 307 -6.70 -21.03 -1.51
CA THR A 307 -5.43 -21.76 -1.59
C THR A 307 -4.84 -22.04 -0.22
N ALA A 308 -4.88 -21.06 0.70
CA ALA A 308 -4.33 -21.21 2.04
C ALA A 308 -5.14 -22.18 2.90
N LEU A 309 -6.47 -22.20 2.77
CA LEU A 309 -7.35 -22.99 3.62
C LEU A 309 -7.72 -24.37 3.05
N SER A 310 -7.64 -24.58 1.74
CA SER A 310 -8.03 -25.85 1.09
C SER A 310 -7.32 -27.09 1.65
N PRO A 311 -6.02 -27.07 1.99
CA PRO A 311 -5.34 -28.27 2.51
C PRO A 311 -5.64 -28.59 3.97
N LEU A 312 -6.34 -27.69 4.69
CA LEU A 312 -6.62 -27.84 6.12
C LEU A 312 -7.88 -28.68 6.32
N GLY A 313 -7.94 -29.45 7.41
CA GLY A 313 -9.16 -30.12 7.91
C GLY A 313 -10.18 -29.10 8.47
N PRO A 314 -11.14 -29.57 9.30
CA PRO A 314 -12.07 -28.67 10.00
C PRO A 314 -11.32 -27.56 10.71
N THR A 315 -11.71 -26.31 10.45
CA THR A 315 -10.93 -25.14 10.86
C THR A 315 -11.84 -24.04 11.38
N THR A 316 -11.44 -23.41 12.49
CA THR A 316 -12.09 -22.20 13.00
C THR A 316 -11.16 -21.00 12.79
N ILE A 317 -11.71 -19.89 12.24
CA ILE A 317 -10.99 -18.65 11.99
C ILE A 317 -11.64 -17.52 12.77
N ALA A 318 -10.82 -16.76 13.51
CA ALA A 318 -11.25 -15.54 14.16
C ALA A 318 -11.03 -14.34 13.25
N VAL A 319 -12.03 -13.45 13.12
CA VAL A 319 -11.90 -12.16 12.44
C VAL A 319 -12.07 -11.06 13.47
N ILE A 320 -11.05 -10.22 13.62
CA ILE A 320 -11.02 -9.15 14.62
C ILE A 320 -11.19 -7.80 13.90
N GLY A 321 -12.31 -7.13 14.19
CA GLY A 321 -12.64 -5.83 13.59
C GLY A 321 -14.05 -5.76 13.05
N ALA A 322 -14.54 -4.54 12.77
CA ALA A 322 -15.89 -4.27 12.25
C ALA A 322 -15.89 -3.24 11.10
N SER A 323 -14.73 -2.93 10.54
CA SER A 323 -14.58 -2.02 9.41
C SER A 323 -14.76 -2.73 8.07
N HIS A 324 -14.63 -1.97 6.99
CA HIS A 324 -14.82 -2.45 5.62
C HIS A 324 -14.03 -3.73 5.30
N SER A 325 -12.74 -3.77 5.66
CA SER A 325 -11.90 -4.95 5.44
C SER A 325 -12.38 -6.18 6.24
N ALA A 326 -12.84 -5.98 7.48
CA ALA A 326 -13.39 -7.08 8.29
C ALA A 326 -14.61 -7.71 7.60
N ILE A 327 -15.53 -6.88 7.11
CA ILE A 327 -16.74 -7.36 6.42
C ILE A 327 -16.38 -8.13 5.15
N LEU A 328 -15.43 -7.64 4.36
CA LEU A 328 -14.99 -8.34 3.16
C LEU A 328 -14.33 -9.70 3.48
N VAL A 329 -13.55 -9.78 4.54
CA VAL A 329 -12.98 -11.05 5.03
C VAL A 329 -14.11 -12.02 5.46
N LEU A 330 -15.11 -11.53 6.19
CA LEU A 330 -16.27 -12.35 6.58
C LEU A 330 -17.05 -12.86 5.36
N MET A 331 -17.25 -12.01 4.33
CA MET A 331 -17.85 -12.41 3.07
C MET A 331 -17.06 -13.53 2.38
N ASN A 332 -15.74 -13.39 2.30
CA ASN A 332 -14.86 -14.36 1.66
C ASN A 332 -14.88 -15.70 2.41
N LEU A 333 -14.77 -15.67 3.74
CA LEU A 333 -14.83 -16.88 4.58
C LEU A 333 -16.20 -17.56 4.49
N TYR A 334 -17.29 -16.78 4.53
CA TYR A 334 -18.65 -17.32 4.37
C TYR A 334 -18.82 -17.98 2.98
N ASN A 335 -18.40 -17.33 1.91
CA ASN A 335 -18.48 -17.89 0.57
C ASN A 335 -17.69 -19.21 0.47
N LEU A 336 -16.51 -19.28 1.07
CA LEU A 336 -15.70 -20.49 1.12
C LEU A 336 -16.39 -21.60 1.94
N ALA A 337 -16.95 -21.26 3.11
CA ALA A 337 -17.69 -22.19 3.98
C ALA A 337 -18.91 -22.78 3.26
N ARG A 338 -19.65 -21.94 2.53
CA ARG A 338 -20.85 -22.37 1.81
C ARG A 338 -20.56 -23.25 0.59
N THR A 339 -19.38 -23.11 -0.03
CA THR A 339 -19.07 -23.78 -1.31
C THR A 339 -18.14 -24.96 -1.15
N SER A 340 -16.90 -24.73 -0.79
CA SER A 340 -15.83 -25.72 -0.85
C SER A 340 -15.29 -26.18 0.50
N LYS A 341 -15.68 -25.51 1.61
CA LYS A 341 -15.17 -25.82 2.95
C LYS A 341 -16.27 -25.79 4.02
N PRO A 342 -17.23 -26.73 3.99
CA PRO A 342 -18.41 -26.72 4.87
C PRO A 342 -18.08 -26.84 6.35
N ASP A 343 -16.89 -27.36 6.69
CA ASP A 343 -16.39 -27.48 8.05
C ASP A 343 -15.72 -26.24 8.60
N LEU A 344 -15.63 -25.17 7.81
CA LEU A 344 -15.11 -23.89 8.25
C LEU A 344 -16.09 -23.22 9.24
N ARG A 345 -15.54 -22.72 10.34
CA ARG A 345 -16.29 -21.92 11.33
C ARG A 345 -15.62 -20.57 11.52
N ILE A 346 -16.41 -19.56 11.79
CA ILE A 346 -15.98 -18.17 11.88
C ILE A 346 -16.38 -17.63 13.26
N LYS A 347 -15.42 -17.03 13.97
CA LYS A 347 -15.70 -16.22 15.16
C LYS A 347 -15.40 -14.77 14.85
N TRP A 348 -16.43 -13.93 14.86
CA TRP A 348 -16.29 -12.52 14.54
C TRP A 348 -16.25 -11.67 15.82
N PHE A 349 -15.10 -11.06 16.07
CA PHE A 349 -14.84 -10.22 17.23
C PHE A 349 -15.03 -8.75 16.90
N THR A 350 -15.94 -8.06 17.62
CA THR A 350 -16.25 -6.65 17.39
C THR A 350 -16.51 -5.90 18.69
N ARG A 351 -15.96 -4.67 18.78
CA ARG A 351 -16.16 -3.75 19.90
C ARG A 351 -17.31 -2.77 19.69
N HIS A 352 -17.72 -2.57 18.46
CA HIS A 352 -18.67 -1.53 18.09
C HIS A 352 -19.72 -2.07 17.13
N PRO A 353 -20.92 -1.49 17.15
CA PRO A 353 -21.92 -1.71 16.10
C PRO A 353 -21.34 -1.34 14.72
N LEU A 354 -21.91 -1.94 13.69
CA LEU A 354 -21.55 -1.58 12.31
C LEU A 354 -21.92 -0.12 12.03
N ARG A 355 -21.07 0.56 11.29
CA ARG A 355 -21.29 1.95 10.88
C ARG A 355 -21.31 2.04 9.37
N TYR A 356 -22.32 2.68 8.83
CA TYR A 356 -22.53 2.82 7.41
C TYR A 356 -22.29 4.25 6.97
N ALA A 357 -21.81 4.39 5.74
CA ALA A 357 -21.89 5.67 5.05
C ALA A 357 -23.34 5.94 4.68
N GLU A 358 -23.82 7.15 4.97
CA GLU A 358 -25.21 7.54 4.78
C GLU A 358 -25.28 8.75 3.87
N GLN A 359 -26.07 8.64 2.80
CA GLN A 359 -26.34 9.77 1.90
C GLN A 359 -27.19 10.80 2.64
N ARG A 360 -26.73 12.03 2.65
CA ARG A 360 -27.42 13.23 3.12
C ARG A 360 -27.62 14.18 1.97
N ASP A 361 -28.28 15.31 2.21
CA ASP A 361 -28.50 16.36 1.21
C ASP A 361 -27.18 16.97 0.73
N GLY A 362 -26.65 16.48 -0.37
CA GLY A 362 -25.43 16.96 -1.01
C GLY A 362 -24.11 16.46 -0.40
N TRP A 363 -24.12 15.62 0.65
CA TRP A 363 -22.91 15.06 1.27
C TRP A 363 -23.13 13.63 1.79
N ILE A 364 -22.10 13.00 2.30
CA ILE A 364 -22.13 11.62 2.81
C ILE A 364 -21.60 11.61 4.23
N LEU A 365 -22.45 11.29 5.20
CA LEU A 365 -22.04 11.04 6.58
C LEU A 365 -21.16 9.78 6.62
N ARG A 366 -20.03 9.85 7.33
CA ARG A 366 -19.01 8.78 7.41
C ARG A 366 -18.47 8.36 6.03
N ASP A 367 -18.23 9.33 5.15
CA ASP A 367 -17.76 9.08 3.78
C ASP A 367 -16.41 8.34 3.71
N ASN A 368 -15.58 8.41 4.75
CA ASN A 368 -14.27 7.77 4.80
C ASN A 368 -14.18 6.61 5.80
N THR A 369 -15.14 6.49 6.70
CA THR A 369 -15.12 5.52 7.80
C THR A 369 -16.27 4.53 7.77
N GLY A 370 -17.39 4.86 7.10
CA GLY A 370 -18.57 4.01 7.02
C GLY A 370 -18.47 2.92 5.95
N LEU A 371 -19.21 1.83 6.16
CA LEU A 371 -19.36 0.77 5.17
C LEU A 371 -20.08 1.28 3.93
N LYS A 372 -19.64 0.85 2.74
CA LYS A 372 -20.17 1.22 1.42
C LYS A 372 -20.23 0.02 0.48
N GLY A 373 -21.00 0.18 -0.61
CA GLY A 373 -21.06 -0.79 -1.71
C GLY A 373 -21.41 -2.20 -1.24
N ALA A 374 -20.83 -3.21 -1.87
CA ALA A 374 -21.12 -4.61 -1.61
C ALA A 374 -20.95 -5.02 -0.13
N ALA A 375 -19.94 -4.48 0.55
CA ALA A 375 -19.72 -4.77 1.98
C ALA A 375 -20.86 -4.24 2.85
N ALA A 376 -21.36 -3.04 2.57
CA ALA A 376 -22.48 -2.46 3.31
C ALA A 376 -23.79 -3.23 3.08
N GLU A 377 -24.06 -3.58 1.84
CA GLU A 377 -25.26 -4.33 1.46
C GLU A 377 -25.25 -5.72 2.12
N TRP A 378 -24.14 -6.44 1.99
CA TRP A 378 -24.01 -7.75 2.59
C TRP A 378 -24.10 -7.71 4.12
N ALA A 379 -23.49 -6.72 4.77
CA ALA A 379 -23.52 -6.58 6.21
C ALA A 379 -24.93 -6.30 6.74
N ARG A 380 -25.70 -5.43 6.06
CA ARG A 380 -27.12 -5.17 6.42
C ARG A 380 -27.98 -6.42 6.34
N ASN A 381 -27.77 -7.23 5.32
CA ASN A 381 -28.58 -8.42 5.07
C ASN A 381 -28.20 -9.62 5.94
N ASN A 382 -26.99 -9.62 6.56
CA ASN A 382 -26.44 -10.83 7.17
C ASN A 382 -25.83 -10.66 8.56
N LEU A 383 -25.50 -9.45 9.02
CA LEU A 383 -24.68 -9.27 10.22
C LEU A 383 -25.29 -8.38 11.32
N GLU A 384 -26.37 -7.68 11.01
CA GLU A 384 -27.07 -6.88 12.00
C GLU A 384 -27.76 -7.76 13.04
N PRO A 385 -28.06 -7.24 14.24
CA PRO A 385 -28.68 -8.04 15.31
C PRO A 385 -30.01 -8.68 14.92
N ASP A 386 -30.76 -8.04 14.03
CA ASP A 386 -32.06 -8.47 13.53
C ASP A 386 -31.96 -9.38 12.27
N THR A 387 -30.89 -9.32 11.53
CA THR A 387 -30.74 -10.13 10.31
C THR A 387 -29.82 -11.34 10.48
N LEU A 388 -28.81 -11.29 11.34
CA LEU A 388 -27.86 -12.39 11.53
C LEU A 388 -28.52 -13.70 11.99
N PRO A 389 -29.48 -13.72 12.93
CA PRO A 389 -30.10 -14.98 13.38
C PRO A 389 -30.81 -15.75 12.27
N ASP A 390 -31.45 -15.02 11.34
CA ASP A 390 -32.22 -15.58 10.23
C ASP A 390 -31.40 -15.78 8.96
N SER A 391 -30.18 -15.24 8.91
CA SER A 391 -29.27 -15.38 7.77
C SER A 391 -28.58 -16.75 7.77
N ASP A 392 -28.38 -17.28 6.55
CA ASP A 392 -27.57 -18.50 6.34
C ASP A 392 -26.14 -18.39 6.90
N VAL A 393 -25.64 -17.17 7.06
CA VAL A 393 -24.32 -16.88 7.67
C VAL A 393 -24.24 -17.41 9.10
N SER A 394 -25.35 -17.39 9.88
CA SER A 394 -25.38 -17.86 11.25
C SER A 394 -25.01 -19.34 11.42
N LYS A 395 -25.13 -20.15 10.36
CA LYS A 395 -24.69 -21.56 10.36
C LYS A 395 -23.17 -21.71 10.49
N TYR A 396 -22.42 -20.70 10.07
CA TYR A 396 -20.96 -20.73 10.00
C TYR A 396 -20.29 -19.72 10.92
N LEU A 397 -21.00 -18.64 11.32
CA LEU A 397 -20.45 -17.49 12.01
C LEU A 397 -21.09 -17.28 13.38
N ILE A 398 -20.25 -17.09 14.38
CA ILE A 398 -20.63 -16.65 15.73
C ILE A 398 -20.05 -15.26 15.96
N LYS A 399 -20.91 -14.29 16.28
CA LYS A 399 -20.50 -12.93 16.65
C LYS A 399 -20.12 -12.90 18.13
N VAL A 400 -18.93 -12.40 18.43
CA VAL A 400 -18.40 -12.17 19.78
C VAL A 400 -18.26 -10.66 19.97
N ALA A 401 -19.26 -10.06 20.59
CA ALA A 401 -19.22 -8.64 20.95
C ALA A 401 -18.54 -8.46 22.30
N TYR A 402 -17.70 -7.44 22.44
CA TYR A 402 -17.02 -7.11 23.69
C TYR A 402 -16.75 -5.61 23.79
N GLU A 403 -16.53 -5.11 25.01
CA GLU A 403 -16.24 -3.71 25.28
C GLU A 403 -14.73 -3.43 25.24
N ALA A 404 -14.36 -2.17 25.00
CA ALA A 404 -12.97 -1.74 25.04
C ALA A 404 -12.37 -2.02 26.44
N GLY A 405 -11.19 -2.66 26.46
CA GLY A 405 -10.52 -3.09 27.69
C GLY A 405 -10.80 -4.53 28.10
N ALA A 406 -11.84 -5.18 27.52
CA ALA A 406 -12.17 -6.59 27.79
C ALA A 406 -11.50 -7.56 26.78
N GLU A 407 -10.55 -7.07 25.97
CA GLU A 407 -9.90 -7.86 24.91
C GLU A 407 -9.25 -9.14 25.45
N LYS A 408 -8.45 -9.01 26.51
CA LYS A 408 -7.71 -10.15 27.08
C LYS A 408 -8.62 -11.26 27.52
N GLU A 409 -9.59 -10.94 28.38
CA GLU A 409 -10.56 -11.92 28.92
C GLU A 409 -11.40 -12.56 27.81
N THR A 410 -11.86 -11.74 26.84
CA THR A 410 -12.64 -12.22 25.70
C THR A 410 -11.84 -13.18 24.83
N TYR A 411 -10.59 -12.85 24.57
CA TYR A 411 -9.73 -13.70 23.72
C TYR A 411 -9.31 -14.97 24.45
N GLU A 412 -9.00 -14.92 25.76
CA GLU A 412 -8.75 -16.12 26.57
C GLU A 412 -9.92 -17.09 26.54
N ARG A 413 -11.15 -16.58 26.59
CA ARG A 413 -12.39 -17.39 26.60
C ARG A 413 -12.74 -17.94 25.22
N HIS A 414 -12.61 -17.12 24.16
CA HIS A 414 -13.21 -17.44 22.86
C HIS A 414 -12.21 -17.86 21.78
N LEU A 415 -10.91 -17.67 21.94
CA LEU A 415 -9.90 -18.10 20.96
C LEU A 415 -9.40 -19.52 21.21
N GLN A 416 -9.82 -20.19 22.27
CA GLN A 416 -9.49 -21.60 22.47
C GLN A 416 -10.07 -22.45 21.34
N GLY A 417 -9.23 -23.32 20.76
CA GLY A 417 -9.60 -24.18 19.62
C GLY A 417 -9.73 -23.44 18.27
N VAL A 418 -9.34 -22.17 18.21
CA VAL A 418 -9.23 -21.41 16.97
C VAL A 418 -7.86 -21.66 16.34
N GLY A 419 -7.81 -22.01 15.06
CA GLY A 419 -6.56 -22.27 14.33
C GLY A 419 -5.90 -21.00 13.80
N PHE A 420 -6.70 -20.05 13.33
CA PHE A 420 -6.19 -18.84 12.71
C PHE A 420 -6.97 -17.59 13.14
N TYR A 421 -6.29 -16.45 13.13
CA TYR A 421 -6.96 -15.16 13.30
C TYR A 421 -6.53 -14.17 12.22
N VAL A 422 -7.45 -13.29 11.83
CA VAL A 422 -7.24 -12.18 10.91
C VAL A 422 -7.48 -10.88 11.65
N GLN A 423 -6.54 -9.96 11.63
CA GLN A 423 -6.73 -8.62 12.18
C GLN A 423 -7.12 -7.64 11.08
N ALA A 424 -8.35 -7.14 11.13
CA ALA A 424 -8.85 -6.07 10.26
C ALA A 424 -9.08 -4.79 11.10
N ILE A 425 -8.01 -4.32 11.76
CA ILE A 425 -8.01 -3.25 12.76
C ILE A 425 -7.45 -1.93 12.24
N GLY A 426 -7.41 -1.76 10.93
CA GLY A 426 -6.94 -0.56 10.25
C GLY A 426 -5.56 -0.72 9.61
N TYR A 427 -4.98 0.41 9.21
CA TYR A 427 -3.71 0.49 8.49
C TYR A 427 -2.79 1.50 9.18
N SER A 428 -1.50 1.25 9.18
CA SER A 428 -0.45 2.17 9.59
C SER A 428 0.37 2.63 8.39
N ARG A 429 0.95 3.81 8.50
CA ARG A 429 1.87 4.34 7.48
C ARG A 429 3.07 3.41 7.32
N ASP A 430 3.46 3.16 6.09
CA ASP A 430 4.74 2.51 5.83
C ASP A 430 5.88 3.44 6.25
N PRO A 431 7.04 2.91 6.66
CA PRO A 431 8.19 3.71 7.08
C PRO A 431 8.63 4.68 6.00
N ILE A 432 9.02 5.88 6.43
CA ILE A 432 9.68 6.87 5.57
C ILE A 432 11.20 6.70 5.65
N PRO A 433 11.95 7.25 4.67
CA PRO A 433 13.41 7.37 4.77
C PRO A 433 13.84 8.07 6.05
N ALA A 434 15.06 7.81 6.52
CA ALA A 434 15.66 8.57 7.59
C ALA A 434 15.86 10.02 7.12
N LEU A 435 15.33 10.99 7.88
CA LEU A 435 15.47 12.41 7.57
C LEU A 435 16.42 13.05 8.57
N LYS A 436 17.37 13.86 8.07
CA LYS A 436 18.33 14.56 8.92
C LYS A 436 18.72 15.94 8.33
N THR A 437 19.24 16.81 9.15
CA THR A 437 19.89 18.05 8.71
C THR A 437 21.30 17.79 8.22
N SER A 438 21.91 18.78 7.54
CA SER A 438 23.34 18.71 7.15
C SER A 438 24.29 18.58 8.34
N GLU A 439 23.87 18.99 9.53
CA GLU A 439 24.60 18.80 10.80
C GLU A 439 24.44 17.39 11.39
N GLY A 440 23.65 16.51 10.73
CA GLY A 440 23.41 15.13 11.20
C GLY A 440 22.28 15.00 12.24
N ARG A 441 21.57 16.07 12.58
CA ARG A 441 20.44 16.04 13.51
C ARG A 441 19.24 15.35 12.84
N ALA A 442 18.67 14.34 13.50
CA ALA A 442 17.48 13.65 13.02
C ALA A 442 16.26 14.60 12.98
N ILE A 443 15.48 14.50 11.93
CA ILE A 443 14.23 15.25 11.72
C ILE A 443 13.06 14.32 11.96
N GLU A 444 12.19 14.66 12.93
CA GLU A 444 10.89 14.01 13.15
C GLU A 444 9.78 14.86 12.49
N PRO A 445 9.30 14.50 11.29
CA PRO A 445 8.37 15.32 10.57
C PRO A 445 6.94 15.17 11.08
N VAL A 446 6.24 16.29 11.23
CA VAL A 446 4.81 16.39 11.55
C VAL A 446 4.05 16.80 10.30
N PHE A 447 3.05 16.03 9.89
CA PHE A 447 2.31 16.27 8.64
C PHE A 447 1.15 17.23 8.83
N ASP A 448 1.08 18.25 7.98
CA ASP A 448 -0.08 19.12 7.83
C ASP A 448 -1.07 18.53 6.81
N HIS A 449 -2.16 18.01 7.32
CA HIS A 449 -3.21 17.35 6.54
C HIS A 449 -4.05 18.32 5.64
N GLU A 450 -3.92 19.62 5.79
CA GLU A 450 -4.66 20.61 5.00
C GLU A 450 -3.90 21.01 3.73
N ASN A 451 -2.58 21.18 3.85
CA ASN A 451 -1.73 21.70 2.80
C ASN A 451 -0.74 20.69 2.22
N GLY A 452 -0.63 19.50 2.82
CA GLY A 452 0.27 18.44 2.35
C GLY A 452 1.74 18.73 2.63
N HIS A 453 2.06 19.69 3.49
CA HIS A 453 3.42 20.01 3.95
C HIS A 453 3.81 19.21 5.18
N PHE A 454 5.10 19.25 5.50
CA PHE A 454 5.60 18.81 6.79
C PHE A 454 6.15 19.98 7.59
N ALA A 455 6.06 19.84 8.90
CA ALA A 455 6.69 20.72 9.87
C ALA A 455 7.58 19.88 10.81
N TYR A 456 8.48 20.52 11.55
CA TYR A 456 9.33 19.88 12.56
C TYR A 456 9.58 20.83 13.74
N SER A 457 9.97 20.27 14.86
CA SER A 457 10.42 21.06 16.01
C SER A 457 11.87 21.50 15.80
N GLY A 458 12.08 22.78 15.56
CA GLY A 458 13.40 23.37 15.29
C GLY A 458 14.25 23.53 16.53
N GLY A 459 14.59 22.54 17.29
CA GLY A 459 15.68 22.48 18.33
C GLY A 459 15.97 23.69 19.24
N GLY A 460 15.25 24.79 19.08
CA GLY A 460 15.51 26.07 19.75
C GLY A 460 14.72 26.31 21.04
N GLY A 461 14.22 25.29 21.71
CA GLY A 461 13.59 25.43 23.03
C GLY A 461 12.14 25.94 23.03
N GLY A 462 11.52 26.16 21.87
CA GLY A 462 10.11 26.51 21.71
C GLY A 462 9.30 25.36 21.11
N ASP A 463 8.05 25.18 21.59
CA ASP A 463 7.08 24.17 21.03
C ASP A 463 6.54 24.57 19.64
N GLU A 464 7.08 25.61 19.01
CA GLU A 464 6.60 26.12 17.73
C GLU A 464 7.12 25.24 16.58
N LEU A 465 6.18 24.65 15.83
CA LEU A 465 6.48 23.86 14.65
C LEU A 465 6.86 24.77 13.49
N GLN A 466 8.06 24.60 12.95
CA GLN A 466 8.53 25.27 11.75
C GLN A 466 8.20 24.46 10.51
N LYS A 467 7.83 25.14 9.42
CA LYS A 467 7.61 24.49 8.13
C LYS A 467 8.92 23.86 7.64
N LEU A 468 8.87 22.57 7.27
CA LEU A 468 10.01 21.88 6.70
C LEU A 468 10.08 22.18 5.21
N PRO A 469 11.14 22.86 4.71
CA PRO A 469 11.21 23.28 3.32
C PRO A 469 11.28 22.07 2.39
N GLY A 470 10.57 22.16 1.27
CA GLY A 470 10.64 21.17 0.19
C GLY A 470 10.20 19.74 0.54
N LEU A 471 9.58 19.49 1.70
CA LEU A 471 9.05 18.17 2.05
C LEU A 471 7.52 18.15 2.01
N PHE A 472 6.96 17.19 1.26
CA PHE A 472 5.53 17.05 1.05
C PHE A 472 5.08 15.60 1.17
N GLY A 473 3.78 15.40 1.40
CA GLY A 473 3.19 14.07 1.50
C GLY A 473 1.85 13.94 0.80
N ALA A 474 1.55 12.75 0.28
CA ALA A 474 0.29 12.47 -0.37
C ALA A 474 -0.15 11.01 -0.19
N GLY A 475 -1.45 10.78 -0.37
CA GLY A 475 -2.03 9.44 -0.40
C GLY A 475 -2.50 8.92 0.94
N ILE A 476 -2.62 7.59 1.05
CA ILE A 476 -3.16 6.94 2.25
C ILE A 476 -2.28 7.14 3.49
N ALA A 477 -0.97 7.29 3.32
CA ALA A 477 -0.06 7.61 4.43
C ALA A 477 -0.26 9.06 4.92
N TRP A 478 -0.60 9.95 4.02
CA TRP A 478 -0.66 11.40 4.21
C TRP A 478 -1.98 11.96 3.63
N PRO A 479 -3.15 11.51 4.15
CA PRO A 479 -4.44 11.89 3.60
C PRO A 479 -4.84 13.31 4.00
N ALA A 480 -5.68 13.93 3.17
CA ALA A 480 -6.33 15.19 3.54
C ALA A 480 -7.26 14.99 4.74
N ARG A 481 -7.23 15.94 5.67
CA ARG A 481 -8.25 16.07 6.72
C ARG A 481 -9.51 16.70 6.12
N VAL A 482 -10.64 16.09 6.37
CA VAL A 482 -11.96 16.60 5.98
C VAL A 482 -12.87 16.67 7.21
N VAL A 483 -13.73 17.68 7.21
CA VAL A 483 -14.73 17.86 8.25
C VAL A 483 -16.09 17.86 7.58
N ASP A 484 -16.99 17.01 8.03
CA ASP A 484 -18.36 16.99 7.51
C ASP A 484 -19.23 18.11 8.11
N PRO A 485 -20.44 18.38 7.59
CA PRO A 485 -21.32 19.41 8.11
C PRO A 485 -21.75 19.21 9.59
N GLU A 486 -21.65 18.01 10.14
CA GLU A 486 -21.91 17.73 11.54
C GLU A 486 -20.68 17.91 12.45
N GLY A 487 -19.51 18.30 11.86
CA GLY A 487 -18.27 18.52 12.58
C GLY A 487 -17.42 17.26 12.80
N ASN A 488 -17.78 16.11 12.22
CA ASN A 488 -16.98 14.92 12.31
C ASN A 488 -15.72 15.05 11.46
N VAL A 489 -14.58 14.70 12.05
CA VAL A 489 -13.28 14.73 11.37
C VAL A 489 -12.99 13.35 10.80
N GLU A 490 -12.69 13.31 9.51
CA GLU A 490 -12.26 12.11 8.79
C GLU A 490 -11.01 12.38 7.95
N TYR A 491 -10.38 11.32 7.47
CA TYR A 491 -9.24 11.39 6.56
C TYR A 491 -9.62 10.81 5.20
N ALA A 492 -9.47 11.64 4.16
CA ALA A 492 -9.93 11.33 2.82
C ALA A 492 -9.00 10.33 2.11
N VAL A 493 -9.45 9.09 1.94
CA VAL A 493 -8.72 8.02 1.25
C VAL A 493 -9.50 7.57 0.01
N GLY A 494 -8.81 7.47 -1.12
CA GLY A 494 -9.36 7.05 -2.39
C GLY A 494 -8.73 7.81 -3.57
N PHE A 495 -8.70 7.22 -4.75
CA PHE A 495 -7.98 7.76 -5.91
C PHE A 495 -8.44 9.16 -6.30
N PHE A 496 -9.75 9.33 -6.47
CA PHE A 496 -10.33 10.62 -6.81
C PHE A 496 -10.13 11.66 -5.67
N LYS A 497 -10.16 11.21 -4.40
CA LYS A 497 -9.92 12.08 -3.25
C LYS A 497 -8.47 12.56 -3.22
N PHE A 498 -7.50 11.69 -3.54
CA PHE A 498 -6.10 12.10 -3.70
C PHE A 498 -5.96 13.11 -4.83
N MET A 499 -6.57 12.85 -5.99
CA MET A 499 -6.56 13.78 -7.12
C MET A 499 -7.12 15.15 -6.74
N LYS A 500 -8.27 15.18 -6.08
CA LYS A 500 -8.92 16.43 -5.65
C LYS A 500 -8.04 17.22 -4.69
N HIS A 501 -7.42 16.53 -3.72
CA HIS A 501 -6.54 17.17 -2.74
C HIS A 501 -5.28 17.71 -3.39
N ILE A 502 -4.56 16.89 -4.16
CA ILE A 502 -3.30 17.30 -4.78
C ILE A 502 -3.51 18.47 -5.76
N LYS A 503 -4.56 18.46 -6.57
CA LYS A 503 -4.92 19.60 -7.43
C LYS A 503 -5.10 20.90 -6.64
N LYS A 504 -5.65 20.81 -5.42
CA LYS A 504 -5.85 21.98 -4.55
C LYS A 504 -4.53 22.53 -4.01
N VAL A 505 -3.60 21.65 -3.62
CA VAL A 505 -2.42 22.06 -2.82
C VAL A 505 -1.13 22.13 -3.63
N VAL A 506 -1.01 21.45 -4.76
CA VAL A 506 0.23 21.37 -5.53
C VAL A 506 0.80 22.72 -5.95
N GLY A 507 -0.05 23.71 -6.21
CA GLY A 507 0.39 25.07 -6.52
C GLY A 507 1.18 25.74 -5.38
N SER A 508 0.95 25.35 -4.13
CA SER A 508 1.69 25.85 -2.97
C SER A 508 3.00 25.09 -2.72
N TRP A 509 3.26 24.04 -3.48
CA TRP A 509 4.48 23.23 -3.41
C TRP A 509 5.55 23.72 -4.39
N ILE A 510 5.15 24.58 -5.36
CA ILE A 510 5.98 25.09 -6.46
C ILE A 510 6.43 26.50 -6.14
#